data_e896ce770c6d936942bf84a51c5aad5f
#
_entry.id   e896ce770c6d936942bf84a51c5aad5f
#
_cell.length_a   1.000
_cell.length_b   1.000
_cell.length_c   1.000
_cell.angle_alpha   90.00
_cell.angle_beta   90.00
_cell.angle_gamma   90.00
#
_symmetry.space_group_name_H-M   'P 1'
#
loop_
_entity.id
_entity.type
_entity.pdbx_description
1 polymer ?
#
loop_
_entity_poly.entity_id
_entity_poly.type
_entity_poly.pdbx_seq_one_letter_code
_entity_poly.pdbx_strand_id
1 'polypeptide(L)'
;PDLLENKFIVRKGDVIKSYILEKNDLNQKSINLKIKSLLKETSDEIKLKGSQVNEINTRGNFIKKITDFIQDNQNIKFKLEVVSLRDSKIVEPILVEINILKLEI
;
A
#
# COMPACT_ATOMS: atom_id res chain seq x y z
N PRO A 1 -32.26 -2.27 -7.90
CA PRO A 1 -30.90 -1.75 -7.92
C PRO A 1 -30.24 -1.97 -6.59
N ASP A 2 -29.10 -2.49 -6.65
CA ASP A 2 -28.37 -2.80 -5.44
C ASP A 2 -27.54 -1.57 -5.03
N LEU A 3 -27.96 -0.89 -3.98
CA LEU A 3 -27.28 0.28 -3.47
C LEU A 3 -25.86 -0.05 -3.04
N LEU A 4 -25.59 -1.30 -2.66
CA LEU A 4 -24.26 -1.73 -2.23
C LEU A 4 -23.27 -1.72 -3.39
N GLU A 5 -23.71 -2.02 -4.63
CA GLU A 5 -22.82 -2.03 -5.79
C GLU A 5 -22.26 -0.66 -6.14
N ASN A 6 -22.93 0.40 -5.72
CA ASN A 6 -22.52 1.78 -5.98
C ASN A 6 -21.69 2.38 -4.84
N LYS A 7 -21.48 1.61 -3.79
CA LYS A 7 -20.72 2.09 -2.64
C LYS A 7 -19.22 2.04 -2.94
N PHE A 8 -18.52 3.13 -2.66
CA PHE A 8 -17.07 3.18 -2.77
C PHE A 8 -16.42 2.60 -1.52
N ILE A 9 -15.40 1.76 -1.73
CA ILE A 9 -14.57 1.24 -0.65
C ILE A 9 -13.33 2.11 -0.43
N VAL A 10 -12.83 2.72 -1.49
CA VAL A 10 -11.70 3.66 -1.41
C VAL A 10 -11.91 4.79 -2.41
N ARG A 11 -11.31 5.92 -2.11
CA ARG A 11 -11.27 7.08 -2.98
C ARG A 11 -9.83 7.33 -3.42
N LYS A 12 -9.67 7.95 -4.58
CA LYS A 12 -8.35 8.36 -5.06
C LYS A 12 -7.61 9.17 -4.00
N GLY A 13 -6.39 8.76 -3.69
CA GLY A 13 -5.56 9.43 -2.69
C GLY A 13 -5.68 8.88 -1.28
N ASP A 14 -6.62 7.97 -1.02
CA ASP A 14 -6.75 7.36 0.29
C ASP A 14 -5.52 6.51 0.62
N VAL A 15 -5.00 6.68 1.82
CA VAL A 15 -3.98 5.79 2.38
C VAL A 15 -4.70 4.62 3.02
N ILE A 16 -4.62 3.46 2.40
CA ILE A 16 -5.36 2.28 2.86
C ILE A 16 -4.65 1.63 4.05
N LYS A 17 -3.33 1.55 3.95
CA LYS A 17 -2.51 0.95 5.00
C LYS A 17 -1.14 1.59 4.98
N SER A 18 -0.46 1.62 6.13
CA SER A 18 0.89 2.13 6.21
C SER A 18 1.74 1.29 7.16
N TYR A 19 3.04 1.38 7.00
CA TYR A 19 4.01 0.66 7.82
C TYR A 19 5.26 1.51 8.00
N ILE A 20 5.82 1.49 9.21
CA ILE A 20 7.09 2.19 9.49
C ILE A 20 8.22 1.18 9.38
N LEU A 21 9.21 1.48 8.54
CA LEU A 21 10.42 0.68 8.42
C LEU A 21 11.45 1.18 9.45
N GLU A 22 11.87 0.28 10.31
CA GLU A 22 12.92 0.53 11.27
C GLU A 22 14.28 0.23 10.65
N LYS A 23 15.35 0.72 11.30
CA LYS A 23 16.71 0.53 10.81
C LYS A 23 17.07 -0.94 10.55
N ASN A 24 16.56 -1.85 11.39
CA ASN A 24 16.83 -3.28 11.25
C ASN A 24 16.10 -3.92 10.05
N ASP A 25 15.13 -3.22 9.48
CA ASP A 25 14.33 -3.71 8.36
C ASP A 25 14.90 -3.31 7.00
N LEU A 26 16.05 -2.63 6.97
CA LEU A 26 16.55 -2.00 5.75
C LEU A 26 17.41 -2.91 4.86
N ASN A 27 17.29 -4.23 4.99
CA ASN A 27 17.91 -5.16 4.05
C ASN A 27 16.86 -5.64 3.05
N GLN A 28 17.31 -6.09 1.89
CA GLN A 28 16.45 -6.45 0.77
C GLN A 28 15.42 -7.52 1.14
N LYS A 29 15.83 -8.52 1.90
CA LYS A 29 14.94 -9.61 2.33
C LYS A 29 13.84 -9.11 3.24
N SER A 30 14.19 -8.31 4.23
CA SER A 30 13.22 -7.74 5.17
C SER A 30 12.27 -6.78 4.47
N ILE A 31 12.77 -5.96 3.56
CA ILE A 31 11.95 -5.04 2.76
C ILE A 31 10.90 -5.83 1.97
N ASN A 32 11.32 -6.88 1.29
CA ASN A 32 10.40 -7.71 0.50
C ASN A 32 9.32 -8.36 1.36
N LEU A 33 9.71 -8.87 2.54
CA LEU A 33 8.75 -9.46 3.48
C LEU A 33 7.76 -8.44 4.00
N LYS A 34 8.23 -7.23 4.31
CA LYS A 34 7.36 -6.16 4.81
C LYS A 34 6.38 -5.69 3.74
N ILE A 35 6.83 -5.61 2.49
CA ILE A 35 5.95 -5.24 1.38
C ILE A 35 4.86 -6.30 1.19
N LYS A 36 5.22 -7.59 1.24
CA LYS A 36 4.24 -8.67 1.13
C LYS A 36 3.21 -8.60 2.26
N SER A 37 3.67 -8.38 3.50
CA SER A 37 2.79 -8.23 4.65
C SER A 37 1.88 -7.02 4.50
N LEU A 38 2.41 -5.91 4.02
CA LEU A 38 1.66 -4.69 3.81
C LEU A 38 0.55 -4.89 2.78
N LEU A 39 0.84 -5.57 1.67
CA LEU A 39 -0.16 -5.86 0.65
C LEU A 39 -1.22 -6.83 1.16
N LYS A 40 -0.83 -7.81 1.97
CA LYS A 40 -1.80 -8.72 2.58
C LYS A 40 -2.72 -7.98 3.55
N GLU A 41 -2.16 -7.13 4.39
CA GLU A 41 -2.95 -6.32 5.32
C GLU A 41 -3.87 -5.36 4.56
N THR A 42 -3.42 -4.83 3.43
CA THR A 42 -4.24 -4.01 2.56
C THR A 42 -5.42 -4.80 2.02
N SER A 43 -5.18 -6.04 1.57
CA SER A 43 -6.23 -6.94 1.11
C SER A 43 -7.26 -7.20 2.22
N ASP A 44 -6.79 -7.47 3.43
CA ASP A 44 -7.67 -7.68 4.57
C ASP A 44 -8.51 -6.43 4.88
N GLU A 45 -7.90 -5.26 4.78
CA GLU A 45 -8.58 -3.99 5.05
C GLU A 45 -9.70 -3.71 4.05
N ILE A 46 -9.45 -3.92 2.74
CA ILE A 46 -10.49 -3.68 1.73
C ILE A 46 -11.62 -4.71 1.84
N LYS A 47 -11.30 -5.92 2.28
CA LYS A 47 -12.29 -6.94 2.55
C LYS A 47 -13.21 -6.53 3.70
N LEU A 48 -12.65 -5.97 4.76
CA LEU A 48 -13.41 -5.44 5.87
C LEU A 48 -14.30 -4.26 5.45
N LYS A 49 -13.89 -3.50 4.46
CA LYS A 49 -14.67 -2.38 3.90
C LYS A 49 -15.79 -2.86 2.97
N GLY A 50 -15.85 -4.14 2.68
CA GLY A 50 -16.92 -4.73 1.89
C GLY A 50 -16.57 -5.08 0.46
N SER A 51 -15.29 -5.11 0.09
CA SER A 51 -14.88 -5.52 -1.25
C SER A 51 -15.39 -6.93 -1.57
N GLN A 52 -16.09 -7.07 -2.68
CA GLN A 52 -16.60 -8.37 -3.13
C GLN A 52 -15.60 -9.08 -4.04
N VAL A 53 -14.73 -8.36 -4.70
CA VAL A 53 -13.73 -8.95 -5.60
C VAL A 53 -12.40 -9.19 -4.92
N ASN A 54 -12.08 -8.43 -3.88
CA ASN A 54 -10.87 -8.56 -3.08
C ASN A 54 -9.61 -8.64 -3.95
N GLU A 55 -9.53 -7.81 -4.98
CA GLU A 55 -8.43 -7.79 -5.92
C GLU A 55 -7.68 -6.47 -5.83
N ILE A 56 -6.36 -6.54 -5.72
CA ILE A 56 -5.47 -5.40 -5.64
C ILE A 56 -4.53 -5.43 -6.84
N ASN A 57 -4.55 -4.36 -7.63
CA ASN A 57 -3.60 -4.17 -8.71
C ASN A 57 -2.59 -3.10 -8.30
N THR A 58 -1.31 -3.35 -8.55
CA THR A 58 -0.25 -2.41 -8.23
C THR A 58 0.29 -1.78 -9.51
N ARG A 59 0.75 -0.53 -9.39
CA ARG A 59 1.31 0.21 -10.50
C ARG A 59 2.78 0.49 -10.28
N GLY A 60 3.59 0.27 -11.31
CA GLY A 60 5.01 0.61 -11.32
C GLY A 60 5.88 -0.41 -10.63
N ASN A 61 7.19 -0.18 -10.72
CA ASN A 61 8.18 -1.04 -10.08
C ASN A 61 8.52 -0.48 -8.70
N PHE A 62 7.61 -0.70 -7.76
CA PHE A 62 7.72 -0.12 -6.42
C PHE A 62 8.88 -0.71 -5.61
N ILE A 63 9.23 -1.98 -5.85
CA ILE A 63 10.33 -2.62 -5.11
C ILE A 63 11.66 -1.92 -5.41
N LYS A 64 11.94 -1.69 -6.69
CA LYS A 64 13.16 -0.98 -7.09
C LYS A 64 13.17 0.45 -6.57
N LYS A 65 12.05 1.15 -6.70
CA LYS A 65 11.90 2.53 -6.23
C LYS A 65 12.19 2.64 -4.72
N ILE A 66 11.63 1.72 -3.94
CA ILE A 66 11.82 1.69 -2.50
C ILE A 66 13.27 1.38 -2.15
N THR A 67 13.84 0.36 -2.82
CA THR A 67 15.22 -0.05 -2.57
C THR A 67 16.21 1.09 -2.88
N ASP A 68 16.05 1.74 -4.02
CA ASP A 68 16.91 2.87 -4.42
C ASP A 68 16.78 4.02 -3.44
N PHE A 69 15.57 4.34 -3.01
CA PHE A 69 15.32 5.42 -2.05
C PHE A 69 16.00 5.15 -0.71
N ILE A 70 15.91 3.92 -0.23
CA ILE A 70 16.54 3.52 1.04
C ILE A 70 18.06 3.59 0.95
N GLN A 71 18.63 3.14 -0.17
CA GLN A 71 20.08 3.19 -0.39
C GLN A 71 20.61 4.63 -0.34
N ASP A 72 19.84 5.56 -0.92
CA ASP A 72 20.24 6.97 -0.97
C ASP A 72 20.05 7.70 0.35
N ASN A 73 19.29 7.12 1.29
CA ASN A 73 18.87 7.80 2.51
C ASN A 73 19.06 6.93 3.75
N GLN A 74 20.21 6.28 3.88
CA GLN A 74 20.51 5.43 5.04
C GLN A 74 20.49 6.23 6.34
N ASN A 75 20.16 5.55 7.45
CA ASN A 75 20.11 6.10 8.81
C ASN A 75 18.86 6.96 9.11
N ILE A 76 17.83 6.86 8.27
CA ILE A 76 16.58 7.58 8.45
C ILE A 76 15.45 6.56 8.63
N LYS A 77 14.43 6.92 9.36
CA LYS A 77 13.21 6.12 9.41
C LYS A 77 12.36 6.41 8.19
N PHE A 78 11.67 5.39 7.70
CA PHE A 78 10.81 5.49 6.52
C PHE A 78 9.41 5.03 6.85
N LYS A 79 8.45 5.60 6.13
CA LYS A 79 7.07 5.17 6.16
C LYS A 79 6.67 4.69 4.78
N LEU A 80 6.13 3.47 4.69
CA LEU A 80 5.52 2.95 3.47
C LEU A 80 4.02 3.19 3.55
N GLU A 81 3.43 3.66 2.45
CA GLU A 81 1.99 3.90 2.36
C GLU A 81 1.43 3.25 1.11
N VAL A 82 0.36 2.50 1.28
CA VAL A 82 -0.41 1.99 0.14
C VAL A 82 -1.51 3.00 -0.15
N VAL A 83 -1.42 3.66 -1.30
CA VAL A 83 -2.30 4.76 -1.68
C VAL A 83 -3.15 4.35 -2.88
N SER A 84 -4.45 4.58 -2.79
CA SER A 84 -5.35 4.32 -3.90
C SER A 84 -5.14 5.34 -5.02
N LEU A 85 -5.01 4.84 -6.26
CA LEU A 85 -4.81 5.68 -7.44
C LEU A 85 -6.13 6.06 -8.11
N ARG A 86 -7.24 5.48 -7.66
CA ARG A 86 -8.55 5.79 -8.21
C ARG A 86 -9.64 5.50 -7.19
N ASP A 87 -10.84 6.04 -7.45
CA ASP A 87 -12.04 5.64 -6.72
C ASP A 87 -12.40 4.21 -7.12
N SER A 88 -12.71 3.35 -6.17
CA SER A 88 -13.12 1.97 -6.46
C SER A 88 -14.34 1.60 -5.65
N LYS A 89 -15.30 1.00 -6.33
CA LYS A 89 -16.53 0.49 -5.72
C LYS A 89 -16.31 -0.93 -5.20
N ILE A 90 -17.24 -1.42 -4.41
CA ILE A 90 -17.13 -2.76 -3.79
C ILE A 90 -17.00 -3.90 -4.80
N VAL A 91 -17.48 -3.71 -6.03
CA VAL A 91 -17.41 -4.71 -7.10
C VAL A 91 -16.21 -4.53 -8.02
N GLU A 92 -15.38 -3.54 -7.76
CA GLU A 92 -14.22 -3.21 -8.60
C GLU A 92 -12.91 -3.54 -7.89
N PRO A 93 -11.89 -3.99 -8.62
CA PRO A 93 -10.55 -4.11 -8.05
C PRO A 93 -10.01 -2.72 -7.71
N ILE A 94 -9.15 -2.65 -6.70
CA ILE A 94 -8.47 -1.40 -6.36
C ILE A 94 -7.16 -1.32 -7.13
N LEU A 95 -6.75 -0.10 -7.45
CA LEU A 95 -5.46 0.19 -8.06
C LEU A 95 -4.66 1.02 -7.08
N VAL A 96 -3.47 0.53 -6.71
CA VAL A 96 -2.66 1.19 -5.68
C VAL A 96 -1.22 1.40 -6.15
N GLU A 97 -0.56 2.34 -5.52
CA GLU A 97 0.90 2.43 -5.54
C GLU A 97 1.41 2.42 -4.10
N ILE A 98 2.66 2.03 -3.94
CA ILE A 98 3.32 2.06 -2.65
C ILE A 98 4.30 3.21 -2.65
N ASN A 99 4.09 4.17 -1.76
CA ASN A 99 4.94 5.33 -1.61
C ASN A 99 5.85 5.16 -0.40
N ILE A 100 7.06 5.70 -0.50
CA ILE A 100 8.00 5.72 0.61
C ILE A 100 8.29 7.17 0.98
N LEU A 101 8.22 7.45 2.27
CA LEU A 101 8.41 8.79 2.82
C LEU A 101 9.48 8.75 3.90
N LYS A 102 10.32 9.79 3.94
CA LYS A 102 11.24 9.98 5.06
C LYS A 102 10.46 10.47 6.28
N LEU A 103 10.79 9.89 7.43
CA LEU A 103 10.30 10.43 8.69
C LEU A 103 11.42 11.22 9.34
N GLU A 104 11.16 12.48 9.60
CA GLU A 104 12.10 13.30 10.34
C GLU A 104 12.01 12.94 11.82
N ILE A 105 13.16 12.85 12.45
CA ILE A 105 13.27 12.52 13.87
C ILE A 105 13.45 13.80 14.66
#